data_174bd3ba6928da8f0f2bac31a8469d05
#
_entry.id   174bd3ba6928da8f0f2bac31a8469d05
#
_cell.length_a   1.000
_cell.length_b   1.000
_cell.length_c   1.000
_cell.angle_alpha   90.00
_cell.angle_beta   90.00
_cell.angle_gamma   90.00
#
_symmetry.space_group_name_H-M   'P 1'
#
loop_
_entity.id
_entity.type
_entity.pdbx_description
1 polymer ?
#
loop_
_entity_poly.entity_id
_entity_poly.type
_entity_poly.pdbx_seq_one_letter_code
_entity_poly.pdbx_strand_id
1 'polypeptide(L)'
;MASLPHERHLLIDKGNSYAKVAVVDDGVFSPEMVFMEQLTPETLAPLCRVAPGGRLFTVYSSVGEPQLFAPAYLQEQSYYFLQIDAETESPLRALHYERAQLGADRLALAVGALAFTEKDTDVLVIDIGTAITYEWVSSKGEYLGGNISPGPRTRSRALHMATALLPEVELTSDAPEMGRNTHEAILGGIAWGIVYEIEGYIRHLQSKKPRLKVILTGGYATYFADKVKNVTFVVPDLVLRGLDRLLEYNAQNHK
;
A
#
# COMPACT_ATOMS: atom_id res chain seq x y z
N MET A 1 26.91 -17.40 -8.83
CA MET A 1 26.23 -16.20 -9.33
C MET A 1 24.84 -16.66 -9.76
N ALA A 2 23.77 -16.06 -9.24
CA ALA A 2 22.42 -16.35 -9.74
C ALA A 2 22.36 -15.89 -11.22
N SER A 3 21.71 -16.68 -12.10
CA SER A 3 21.46 -16.29 -13.47
C SER A 3 20.56 -15.06 -13.49
N LEU A 4 20.80 -14.11 -14.42
CA LEU A 4 19.89 -12.99 -14.63
C LEU A 4 18.54 -13.52 -15.13
N PRO A 5 17.40 -12.92 -14.73
CA PRO A 5 16.07 -13.35 -15.15
C PRO A 5 15.82 -13.06 -16.64
N HIS A 6 14.99 -13.89 -17.27
CA HIS A 6 14.51 -13.65 -18.65
C HIS A 6 13.37 -12.63 -18.68
N GLU A 7 12.52 -12.67 -17.66
CA GLU A 7 11.44 -11.68 -17.45
C GLU A 7 11.53 -11.15 -16.02
N ARG A 8 11.62 -9.84 -15.90
CA ARG A 8 11.66 -9.14 -14.63
C ARG A 8 10.54 -8.12 -14.58
N HIS A 9 9.77 -8.15 -13.52
CA HIS A 9 8.89 -7.04 -13.16
C HIS A 9 9.59 -6.19 -12.10
N LEU A 10 9.66 -4.89 -12.34
CA LEU A 10 10.13 -3.90 -11.38
C LEU A 10 8.91 -3.11 -10.88
N LEU A 11 8.62 -3.24 -9.60
CA LEU A 11 7.44 -2.69 -8.95
C LEU A 11 7.86 -1.53 -8.05
N ILE A 12 7.32 -0.34 -8.31
CA ILE A 12 7.67 0.88 -7.57
C ILE A 12 6.41 1.58 -7.10
N ASP A 13 6.26 1.69 -5.78
CA ASP A 13 5.25 2.50 -5.11
C ASP A 13 5.92 3.69 -4.42
N LYS A 14 5.86 4.87 -5.04
CA LYS A 14 6.44 6.11 -4.52
C LYS A 14 5.42 6.84 -3.65
N GLY A 15 5.54 6.61 -2.35
CA GLY A 15 4.83 7.37 -1.32
C GLY A 15 5.47 8.73 -1.03
N ASN A 16 4.90 9.46 -0.06
CA ASN A 16 5.41 10.78 0.34
C ASN A 16 6.78 10.75 1.02
N SER A 17 7.09 9.70 1.79
CA SER A 17 8.33 9.62 2.58
C SER A 17 9.44 8.82 1.88
N TYR A 18 9.10 7.71 1.28
CA TYR A 18 10.02 6.82 0.56
C TYR A 18 9.28 6.04 -0.53
N ALA A 19 10.03 5.40 -1.41
CA ALA A 19 9.51 4.44 -2.37
C ALA A 19 9.65 3.02 -1.81
N LYS A 20 8.61 2.20 -1.96
CA LYS A 20 8.66 0.76 -1.79
C LYS A 20 8.97 0.15 -3.14
N VAL A 21 9.99 -0.69 -3.21
CA VAL A 21 10.45 -1.31 -4.45
C VAL A 21 10.56 -2.81 -4.24
N ALA A 22 10.07 -3.58 -5.20
CA ALA A 22 10.29 -5.02 -5.26
C ALA A 22 10.52 -5.45 -6.71
N VAL A 23 11.08 -6.65 -6.88
CA VAL A 23 11.23 -7.30 -8.17
C VAL A 23 10.52 -8.65 -8.16
N VAL A 24 10.00 -9.03 -9.33
CA VAL A 24 9.50 -10.37 -9.61
C VAL A 24 10.32 -10.91 -10.76
N ASP A 25 11.05 -12.00 -10.53
CA ASP A 25 11.93 -12.61 -11.51
C ASP A 25 11.32 -13.94 -11.99
N ASP A 26 11.01 -14.03 -13.29
CA ASP A 26 10.40 -15.22 -13.91
C ASP A 26 9.17 -15.74 -13.12
N GLY A 27 8.31 -14.79 -12.65
CA GLY A 27 7.11 -15.06 -11.86
C GLY A 27 7.34 -15.32 -10.38
N VAL A 28 8.58 -15.21 -9.88
CA VAL A 28 8.92 -15.40 -8.47
C VAL A 28 9.11 -14.04 -7.80
N PHE A 29 8.25 -13.74 -6.85
CA PHE A 29 8.31 -12.50 -6.07
C PHE A 29 9.53 -12.50 -5.16
N SER A 30 10.36 -11.44 -5.22
CA SER A 30 11.51 -11.29 -4.33
C SER A 30 11.05 -11.27 -2.87
N PRO A 31 11.72 -12.01 -1.97
CA PRO A 31 11.35 -12.00 -0.56
C PRO A 31 11.63 -10.65 0.13
N GLU A 32 12.45 -9.80 -0.47
CA GLU A 32 12.86 -8.52 0.11
C GLU A 32 12.20 -7.35 -0.61
N MET A 33 11.38 -6.61 0.12
CA MET A 33 10.91 -5.28 -0.27
C MET A 33 11.97 -4.25 0.18
N VAL A 34 12.43 -3.44 -0.77
CA VAL A 34 13.43 -2.40 -0.51
C VAL A 34 12.75 -1.05 -0.33
N PHE A 35 13.19 -0.29 0.67
CA PHE A 35 12.75 1.09 0.89
C PHE A 35 13.82 2.05 0.38
N MET A 36 13.46 2.96 -0.52
CA MET A 36 14.36 3.94 -1.13
C MET A 36 13.87 5.35 -0.84
N GLU A 37 14.75 6.20 -0.31
CA GLU A 37 14.45 7.63 -0.13
C GLU A 37 14.43 8.36 -1.47
N GLN A 38 15.36 8.01 -2.34
CA GLN A 38 15.53 8.61 -3.66
C GLN A 38 15.61 7.54 -4.75
N LEU A 39 14.92 7.80 -5.85
CA LEU A 39 14.99 7.00 -7.07
C LEU A 39 15.94 7.69 -8.05
N THR A 40 17.21 7.26 -8.06
CA THR A 40 18.27 7.79 -8.95
C THR A 40 18.70 6.73 -9.95
N PRO A 41 19.41 7.08 -11.05
CA PRO A 41 19.94 6.09 -11.98
C PRO A 41 20.79 5.04 -11.29
N GLU A 42 21.59 5.44 -10.30
CA GLU A 42 22.51 4.56 -9.57
C GLU A 42 21.75 3.53 -8.74
N THR A 43 20.63 3.93 -8.13
CA THR A 43 19.79 3.04 -7.31
C THR A 43 18.91 2.14 -8.18
N LEU A 44 18.46 2.62 -9.35
CA LEU A 44 17.55 1.90 -10.24
C LEU A 44 18.28 0.96 -11.21
N ALA A 45 19.46 1.34 -11.74
CA ALA A 45 20.17 0.55 -12.75
C ALA A 45 20.42 -0.93 -12.36
N PRO A 46 20.78 -1.26 -11.11
CA PRO A 46 20.95 -2.67 -10.73
C PRO A 46 19.63 -3.48 -10.81
N LEU A 47 18.49 -2.82 -10.56
CA LEU A 47 17.17 -3.44 -10.55
C LEU A 47 16.62 -3.66 -11.96
N CYS A 48 17.09 -2.87 -12.94
CA CYS A 48 16.66 -2.96 -14.34
C CYS A 48 17.38 -4.08 -15.12
N ARG A 49 18.34 -4.79 -14.53
CA ARG A 49 19.16 -5.78 -15.25
C ARG A 49 18.38 -7.07 -15.51
N VAL A 50 18.38 -7.51 -16.76
CA VAL A 50 17.86 -8.81 -17.22
C VAL A 50 18.92 -9.56 -18.03
N ALA A 51 18.72 -10.85 -18.30
CA ALA A 51 19.58 -11.64 -19.17
C ALA A 51 19.60 -11.08 -20.62
N PRO A 52 20.62 -11.37 -21.42
CA PRO A 52 20.60 -11.04 -22.85
C PRO A 52 19.35 -11.63 -23.54
N GLY A 53 18.56 -10.75 -24.17
CA GLY A 53 17.26 -11.12 -24.76
C GLY A 53 16.10 -11.19 -23.76
N GLY A 54 16.34 -10.96 -22.48
CA GLY A 54 15.30 -10.85 -21.46
C GLY A 54 14.52 -9.53 -21.56
N ARG A 55 13.43 -9.44 -20.83
CA ARG A 55 12.49 -8.30 -20.85
C ARG A 55 12.30 -7.73 -19.46
N LEU A 56 12.36 -6.41 -19.36
CA LEU A 56 11.99 -5.66 -18.15
C LEU A 56 10.59 -5.08 -18.32
N PHE A 57 9.69 -5.41 -17.43
CA PHE A 57 8.38 -4.79 -17.28
C PHE A 57 8.40 -3.94 -16.02
N THR A 58 7.98 -2.69 -16.10
CA THR A 58 8.03 -1.79 -14.95
C THR A 58 6.66 -1.17 -14.70
N VAL A 59 6.24 -1.15 -13.45
CA VAL A 59 5.10 -0.37 -12.99
C VAL A 59 5.56 0.68 -11.98
N TYR A 60 5.09 1.89 -12.18
CA TYR A 60 5.38 3.04 -11.34
C TYR A 60 4.08 3.66 -10.82
N SER A 61 3.92 3.67 -9.51
CA SER A 61 2.87 4.34 -8.77
C SER A 61 3.45 5.52 -8.02
N SER A 62 2.78 6.66 -8.02
CA SER A 62 3.16 7.84 -7.23
C SER A 62 1.94 8.60 -6.76
N VAL A 63 1.91 8.94 -5.48
CA VAL A 63 0.86 9.76 -4.84
C VAL A 63 1.40 11.09 -4.29
N GLY A 64 2.69 11.38 -4.55
CA GLY A 64 3.38 12.60 -4.11
C GLY A 64 3.65 13.58 -5.24
N GLU A 65 4.58 14.52 -5.01
CA GLU A 65 5.05 15.44 -6.05
C GLU A 65 5.59 14.68 -7.26
N PRO A 66 5.27 15.13 -8.48
CA PRO A 66 5.76 14.50 -9.70
C PRO A 66 7.29 14.44 -9.74
N GLN A 67 7.85 13.25 -9.78
CA GLN A 67 9.28 13.04 -10.02
C GLN A 67 9.46 12.81 -11.53
N LEU A 68 9.89 13.84 -12.25
CA LEU A 68 10.03 13.76 -13.71
C LEU A 68 11.14 12.81 -14.16
N PHE A 69 12.18 12.63 -13.33
CA PHE A 69 13.35 11.85 -13.70
C PHE A 69 13.09 10.34 -13.69
N ALA A 70 12.56 9.79 -12.59
CA ALA A 70 12.43 8.34 -12.44
C ALA A 70 11.52 7.68 -13.49
N PRO A 71 10.31 8.21 -13.80
CA PRO A 71 9.48 7.68 -14.88
C PRO A 71 10.16 7.69 -16.24
N ALA A 72 10.82 8.79 -16.62
CA ALA A 72 11.50 8.90 -17.91
C ALA A 72 12.65 7.86 -18.04
N TYR A 73 13.50 7.76 -17.01
CA TYR A 73 14.57 6.77 -16.98
C TYR A 73 14.02 5.34 -17.06
N LEU A 74 13.00 5.01 -16.28
CA LEU A 74 12.40 3.68 -16.24
C LEU A 74 11.74 3.32 -17.58
N GLN A 75 11.09 4.27 -18.24
CA GLN A 75 10.49 4.08 -19.56
C GLN A 75 11.56 3.71 -20.61
N GLU A 76 12.74 4.36 -20.58
CA GLU A 76 13.86 4.05 -21.50
C GLU A 76 14.46 2.66 -21.25
N GLN A 77 14.44 2.18 -19.99
CA GLN A 77 15.02 0.88 -19.63
C GLN A 77 14.05 -0.29 -19.83
N SER A 78 12.76 -0.04 -19.95
CA SER A 78 11.72 -1.08 -19.90
C SER A 78 11.29 -1.53 -21.30
N TYR A 79 11.03 -2.82 -21.44
CA TYR A 79 10.31 -3.37 -22.59
C TYR A 79 8.84 -2.89 -22.59
N TYR A 80 8.24 -2.82 -21.39
CA TYR A 80 6.92 -2.26 -21.14
C TYR A 80 6.94 -1.44 -19.86
N PHE A 81 6.45 -0.21 -19.92
CA PHE A 81 6.38 0.70 -18.78
C PHE A 81 4.93 1.13 -18.54
N LEU A 82 4.44 0.92 -17.33
CA LEU A 82 3.12 1.33 -16.87
C LEU A 82 3.26 2.36 -15.75
N GLN A 83 2.91 3.60 -16.02
CA GLN A 83 2.66 4.58 -14.96
C GLN A 83 1.18 4.56 -14.62
N ILE A 84 0.86 4.32 -13.35
CA ILE A 84 -0.54 4.28 -12.90
C ILE A 84 -1.15 5.67 -12.93
N ASP A 85 -2.25 5.81 -13.65
CA ASP A 85 -3.03 7.04 -13.81
C ASP A 85 -4.54 6.75 -13.82
N ALA A 86 -5.34 7.77 -14.16
CA ALA A 86 -6.79 7.65 -14.23
C ALA A 86 -7.29 6.71 -15.34
N GLU A 87 -6.53 6.55 -16.40
CA GLU A 87 -6.87 5.73 -17.58
C GLU A 87 -6.39 4.27 -17.43
N THR A 88 -5.57 3.99 -16.42
CA THR A 88 -5.04 2.63 -16.20
C THR A 88 -6.18 1.63 -15.99
N GLU A 89 -6.24 0.62 -16.84
CA GLU A 89 -7.20 -0.47 -16.71
C GLU A 89 -6.91 -1.33 -15.48
N SER A 90 -7.93 -1.97 -14.94
CA SER A 90 -7.77 -2.84 -13.77
C SER A 90 -8.65 -4.09 -13.87
N PRO A 91 -8.27 -5.20 -13.21
CA PRO A 91 -9.06 -6.43 -13.16
C PRO A 91 -10.28 -6.34 -12.24
N LEU A 92 -10.54 -5.18 -11.61
CA LEU A 92 -11.74 -4.95 -10.82
C LEU A 92 -12.98 -4.94 -11.74
N ARG A 93 -14.05 -5.62 -11.34
CA ARG A 93 -15.27 -5.71 -12.15
C ARG A 93 -16.07 -4.42 -12.19
N ALA A 94 -15.99 -3.63 -11.13
CA ALA A 94 -16.60 -2.31 -11.04
C ALA A 94 -15.87 -1.46 -10.00
N LEU A 95 -15.91 -0.15 -10.22
CA LEU A 95 -15.43 0.88 -9.31
C LEU A 95 -16.62 1.73 -8.88
N HIS A 96 -17.03 1.63 -7.61
CA HIS A 96 -18.04 2.52 -7.02
C HIS A 96 -17.37 3.75 -6.40
N TYR A 97 -16.41 4.31 -7.12
CA TYR A 97 -15.61 5.47 -6.73
C TYR A 97 -15.20 6.23 -8.00
N GLU A 98 -15.06 7.54 -7.92
CA GLU A 98 -14.62 8.34 -9.07
C GLU A 98 -13.15 8.03 -9.38
N ARG A 99 -12.90 7.43 -10.56
CA ARG A 99 -11.58 6.91 -10.94
C ARG A 99 -10.49 7.98 -10.91
N ALA A 100 -10.81 9.21 -11.38
CA ALA A 100 -9.87 10.32 -11.40
C ALA A 100 -9.42 10.80 -10.01
N GLN A 101 -10.18 10.46 -8.96
CA GLN A 101 -9.85 10.80 -7.56
C GLN A 101 -9.27 9.62 -6.77
N LEU A 102 -9.25 8.41 -7.35
CA LEU A 102 -8.69 7.25 -6.69
C LEU A 102 -7.18 7.23 -6.85
N GLY A 103 -6.45 7.37 -5.74
CA GLY A 103 -4.99 7.28 -5.71
C GLY A 103 -4.48 5.94 -6.26
N ALA A 104 -3.31 5.97 -6.89
CA ALA A 104 -2.68 4.80 -7.51
C ALA A 104 -2.41 3.69 -6.49
N ASP A 105 -1.96 4.05 -5.29
CA ASP A 105 -1.74 3.16 -4.15
C ASP A 105 -3.03 2.45 -3.71
N ARG A 106 -4.13 3.19 -3.61
CA ARG A 106 -5.44 2.66 -3.21
C ARG A 106 -6.01 1.71 -4.28
N LEU A 107 -5.85 2.04 -5.57
CA LEU A 107 -6.19 1.12 -6.66
C LEU A 107 -5.38 -0.17 -6.56
N ALA A 108 -4.06 -0.06 -6.34
CA ALA A 108 -3.19 -1.22 -6.20
C ALA A 108 -3.59 -2.09 -5.00
N LEU A 109 -3.91 -1.49 -3.84
CA LEU A 109 -4.42 -2.22 -2.67
C LEU A 109 -5.72 -2.96 -2.97
N ALA A 110 -6.67 -2.31 -3.65
CA ALA A 110 -7.93 -2.94 -4.04
C ALA A 110 -7.72 -4.11 -5.01
N VAL A 111 -6.80 -3.98 -5.98
CA VAL A 111 -6.43 -5.06 -6.91
C VAL A 111 -5.71 -6.20 -6.18
N GLY A 112 -4.78 -5.87 -5.26
CA GLY A 112 -4.12 -6.86 -4.41
C GLY A 112 -5.11 -7.66 -3.54
N ALA A 113 -6.17 -7.01 -3.06
CA ALA A 113 -7.22 -7.64 -2.28
C ALA A 113 -8.00 -8.73 -3.05
N LEU A 114 -8.03 -8.66 -4.38
CA LEU A 114 -8.73 -9.68 -5.21
C LEU A 114 -8.22 -11.11 -4.96
N ALA A 115 -6.94 -11.26 -4.60
CA ALA A 115 -6.37 -12.57 -4.28
C ALA A 115 -6.97 -13.21 -3.00
N PHE A 116 -7.65 -12.44 -2.18
CA PHE A 116 -8.25 -12.85 -0.91
C PHE A 116 -9.77 -12.92 -0.95
N THR A 117 -10.39 -12.51 -2.07
CA THR A 117 -11.84 -12.63 -2.25
C THR A 117 -12.23 -14.09 -2.49
N GLU A 118 -13.34 -14.50 -1.90
CA GLU A 118 -13.94 -15.81 -2.08
C GLU A 118 -15.46 -15.65 -2.20
N LYS A 119 -16.15 -16.73 -2.52
CA LYS A 119 -17.63 -16.69 -2.57
C LYS A 119 -18.21 -16.20 -1.23
N ASP A 120 -19.02 -15.16 -1.30
CA ASP A 120 -19.69 -14.51 -0.16
C ASP A 120 -18.72 -13.92 0.90
N THR A 121 -17.46 -13.67 0.52
CA THR A 121 -16.43 -13.16 1.41
C THR A 121 -15.85 -11.87 0.85
N ASP A 122 -16.28 -10.73 1.40
CA ASP A 122 -15.72 -9.42 1.10
C ASP A 122 -14.37 -9.24 1.80
N VAL A 123 -13.55 -8.30 1.33
CA VAL A 123 -12.25 -7.97 1.89
C VAL A 123 -12.23 -6.48 2.28
N LEU A 124 -11.79 -6.19 3.49
CA LEU A 124 -11.41 -4.86 3.96
C LEU A 124 -9.88 -4.82 4.08
N VAL A 125 -9.24 -4.00 3.27
CA VAL A 125 -7.82 -3.66 3.41
C VAL A 125 -7.70 -2.41 4.25
N ILE A 126 -6.75 -2.41 5.19
CA ILE A 126 -6.41 -1.27 6.04
C ILE A 126 -4.91 -1.04 5.91
N ASP A 127 -4.53 -0.02 5.15
CA ASP A 127 -3.13 0.41 5.05
C ASP A 127 -2.82 1.46 6.11
N ILE A 128 -1.88 1.17 6.99
CA ILE A 128 -1.50 2.04 8.10
C ILE A 128 -0.13 2.63 7.83
N GLY A 129 -0.12 3.81 7.21
CA GLY A 129 1.06 4.58 6.83
C GLY A 129 1.02 6.02 7.34
N THR A 130 1.42 6.98 6.50
CA THR A 130 1.26 8.43 6.72
C THR A 130 -0.22 8.79 6.89
N ALA A 131 -1.07 8.23 6.07
CA ALA A 131 -2.50 8.14 6.26
C ALA A 131 -2.88 6.69 6.62
N ILE A 132 -4.07 6.51 7.17
CA ILE A 132 -4.73 5.21 7.24
C ILE A 132 -5.78 5.19 6.14
N THR A 133 -5.69 4.24 5.23
CA THR A 133 -6.71 4.06 4.20
C THR A 133 -7.47 2.76 4.41
N TYR A 134 -8.73 2.77 4.04
CA TYR A 134 -9.65 1.64 4.16
C TYR A 134 -10.19 1.35 2.77
N GLU A 135 -9.96 0.16 2.24
CA GLU A 135 -10.39 -0.24 0.90
C GLU A 135 -11.33 -1.44 1.00
N TRP A 136 -12.59 -1.27 0.61
CA TRP A 136 -13.58 -2.34 0.66
C TRP A 136 -13.79 -2.95 -0.71
N VAL A 137 -13.45 -4.23 -0.85
CA VAL A 137 -13.60 -5.02 -2.08
C VAL A 137 -14.62 -6.11 -1.85
N SER A 138 -15.64 -6.18 -2.73
CA SER A 138 -16.68 -7.18 -2.63
C SER A 138 -16.21 -8.58 -3.05
N SER A 139 -16.92 -9.61 -2.62
CA SER A 139 -16.73 -11.00 -3.07
C SER A 139 -16.89 -11.20 -4.58
N LYS A 140 -17.42 -10.20 -5.28
CA LYS A 140 -17.54 -10.19 -6.75
C LYS A 140 -16.36 -9.51 -7.44
N GLY A 141 -15.38 -9.00 -6.69
CA GLY A 141 -14.26 -8.24 -7.23
C GLY A 141 -14.62 -6.79 -7.62
N GLU A 142 -15.57 -6.18 -6.93
CA GLU A 142 -15.96 -4.79 -7.12
C GLU A 142 -15.33 -3.93 -6.01
N TYR A 143 -14.75 -2.80 -6.35
CA TYR A 143 -14.31 -1.82 -5.35
C TYR A 143 -15.51 -1.00 -4.89
N LEU A 144 -15.91 -1.16 -3.64
CA LEU A 144 -17.11 -0.54 -3.05
C LEU A 144 -16.84 0.84 -2.45
N GLY A 145 -15.59 1.29 -2.47
CA GLY A 145 -15.16 2.55 -1.90
C GLY A 145 -14.25 2.38 -0.71
N GLY A 146 -13.89 3.48 -0.07
CA GLY A 146 -13.01 3.49 1.08
C GLY A 146 -12.93 4.85 1.75
N ASN A 147 -12.18 4.91 2.85
CA ASN A 147 -12.00 6.11 3.66
C ASN A 147 -10.52 6.40 3.87
N ILE A 148 -10.22 7.63 4.25
CA ILE A 148 -8.87 8.09 4.57
C ILE A 148 -8.93 8.79 5.93
N SER A 149 -8.00 8.43 6.83
CA SER A 149 -7.81 9.13 8.09
C SER A 149 -6.31 9.37 8.38
N PRO A 150 -5.95 10.25 9.33
CA PRO A 150 -4.55 10.48 9.63
C PRO A 150 -3.88 9.27 10.28
N GLY A 151 -2.68 8.91 9.80
CA GLY A 151 -1.84 7.88 10.43
C GLY A 151 -1.18 8.35 11.73
N PRO A 152 -0.43 7.46 12.42
CA PRO A 152 0.11 7.75 13.75
C PRO A 152 0.94 9.02 13.81
N ARG A 153 1.95 9.14 12.94
CA ARG A 153 2.84 10.29 12.89
C ARG A 153 2.11 11.58 12.50
N THR A 154 1.13 11.47 11.58
CA THR A 154 0.32 12.61 11.16
C THR A 154 -0.53 13.14 12.31
N ARG A 155 -1.12 12.26 13.15
CA ARG A 155 -1.88 12.65 14.36
C ARG A 155 -0.98 13.35 15.37
N SER A 156 0.23 12.81 15.65
CA SER A 156 1.18 13.40 16.57
C SER A 156 1.60 14.80 16.13
N ARG A 157 2.00 14.92 14.85
CA ARG A 157 2.41 16.19 14.26
C ARG A 157 1.27 17.22 14.25
N ALA A 158 0.04 16.79 13.96
CA ALA A 158 -1.13 17.68 13.97
C ALA A 158 -1.39 18.26 15.36
N LEU A 159 -1.30 17.46 16.43
CA LEU A 159 -1.41 17.93 17.81
C LEU A 159 -0.30 18.92 18.15
N HIS A 160 0.94 18.60 17.80
CA HIS A 160 2.09 19.48 18.03
C HIS A 160 1.92 20.83 17.31
N MET A 161 1.55 20.81 16.05
CA MET A 161 1.38 22.04 15.26
C MET A 161 0.17 22.88 15.66
N ALA A 162 -0.89 22.26 16.15
CA ALA A 162 -2.14 22.94 16.52
C ALA A 162 -2.12 23.50 17.97
N THR A 163 -1.08 23.21 18.76
CA THR A 163 -1.04 23.58 20.18
C THR A 163 0.35 24.15 20.54
N ALA A 164 0.39 25.06 21.54
CA ALA A 164 1.65 25.71 21.93
C ALA A 164 2.59 24.83 22.77
N LEU A 165 2.06 23.79 23.43
CA LEU A 165 2.82 23.07 24.49
C LEU A 165 2.88 21.56 24.29
N LEU A 166 2.10 20.99 23.36
CA LEU A 166 2.13 19.53 23.16
C LEU A 166 3.35 19.14 22.30
N PRO A 167 4.17 18.17 22.77
CA PRO A 167 5.31 17.68 22.01
C PRO A 167 4.84 16.79 20.83
N GLU A 168 5.65 16.68 19.79
CA GLU A 168 5.53 15.59 18.82
C GLU A 168 6.03 14.29 19.49
N VAL A 169 5.26 13.22 19.39
CA VAL A 169 5.50 11.94 20.06
C VAL A 169 5.60 10.83 19.02
N GLU A 170 6.64 10.03 19.07
CA GLU A 170 6.76 8.83 18.24
C GLU A 170 6.01 7.65 18.85
N LEU A 171 5.47 6.79 17.99
CA LEU A 171 4.75 5.60 18.40
C LEU A 171 5.72 4.53 18.91
N THR A 172 5.55 4.11 20.17
CA THR A 172 6.35 3.07 20.82
C THR A 172 5.48 1.85 21.17
N SER A 173 6.11 0.68 21.38
CA SER A 173 5.42 -0.59 21.64
C SER A 173 4.59 -0.59 22.94
N ASP A 174 4.99 0.22 23.90
CA ASP A 174 4.47 0.29 25.28
C ASP A 174 3.43 1.40 25.49
N ALA A 175 2.72 1.80 24.44
CA ALA A 175 1.67 2.82 24.52
C ALA A 175 0.60 2.44 25.56
N PRO A 176 0.43 3.24 26.63
CA PRO A 176 -0.53 2.94 27.67
C PRO A 176 -1.95 3.17 27.18
N GLU A 177 -2.94 2.43 27.70
CA GLU A 177 -4.35 2.71 27.41
C GLU A 177 -4.79 4.10 27.95
N MET A 178 -4.26 4.47 29.12
CA MET A 178 -4.49 5.78 29.76
C MET A 178 -3.15 6.33 30.26
N GLY A 179 -2.71 7.46 29.69
CA GLY A 179 -1.46 8.12 30.06
C GLY A 179 -1.53 8.82 31.42
N ARG A 180 -0.39 8.89 32.12
CA ARG A 180 -0.22 9.53 33.42
C ARG A 180 0.56 10.85 33.34
N ASN A 181 1.01 11.21 32.16
CA ASN A 181 1.65 12.48 31.82
C ASN A 181 1.31 12.85 30.37
N THR A 182 1.67 14.04 29.92
CA THR A 182 1.32 14.55 28.59
C THR A 182 1.86 13.66 27.47
N HIS A 183 3.10 13.17 27.56
CA HIS A 183 3.71 12.30 26.56
C HIS A 183 2.93 10.98 26.44
N GLU A 184 2.66 10.30 27.56
CA GLU A 184 1.88 9.06 27.59
C GLU A 184 0.45 9.26 27.12
N ALA A 185 -0.17 10.40 27.45
CA ALA A 185 -1.54 10.71 27.05
C ALA A 185 -1.64 10.90 25.53
N ILE A 186 -0.66 11.55 24.90
CA ILE A 186 -0.60 11.68 23.44
C ILE A 186 -0.33 10.30 22.79
N LEU A 187 0.67 9.57 23.28
CA LEU A 187 1.03 8.24 22.79
C LEU A 187 -0.15 7.26 22.88
N GLY A 188 -0.77 7.15 24.04
CA GLY A 188 -1.93 6.28 24.27
C GLY A 188 -3.15 6.71 23.45
N GLY A 189 -3.43 8.02 23.40
CA GLY A 189 -4.52 8.56 22.60
C GLY A 189 -4.39 8.28 21.10
N ILE A 190 -3.16 8.34 20.56
CA ILE A 190 -2.89 7.99 19.16
C ILE A 190 -3.02 6.47 18.95
N ALA A 191 -2.31 5.67 19.73
CA ALA A 191 -2.28 4.22 19.55
C ALA A 191 -3.66 3.59 19.70
N TRP A 192 -4.31 3.81 20.84
CA TRP A 192 -5.62 3.22 21.13
C TRP A 192 -6.76 3.89 20.36
N GLY A 193 -6.63 5.20 20.06
CA GLY A 193 -7.58 5.87 19.18
C GLY A 193 -7.64 5.22 17.79
N ILE A 194 -6.49 4.83 17.23
CA ILE A 194 -6.40 4.11 15.94
C ILE A 194 -6.98 2.69 16.09
N VAL A 195 -6.67 1.97 17.16
CA VAL A 195 -7.25 0.64 17.42
C VAL A 195 -8.78 0.71 17.43
N TYR A 196 -9.35 1.65 18.20
CA TYR A 196 -10.80 1.80 18.31
C TYR A 196 -11.47 2.23 17.00
N GLU A 197 -10.80 3.08 16.21
CA GLU A 197 -11.25 3.47 14.88
C GLU A 197 -11.31 2.25 13.96
N ILE A 198 -10.23 1.48 13.86
CA ILE A 198 -10.13 0.28 13.02
C ILE A 198 -11.18 -0.75 13.44
N GLU A 199 -11.27 -1.06 14.74
CA GLU A 199 -12.27 -2.01 15.25
C GLU A 199 -13.71 -1.52 15.04
N GLY A 200 -13.92 -0.21 15.04
CA GLY A 200 -15.19 0.41 14.70
C GLY A 200 -15.61 0.10 13.26
N TYR A 201 -14.70 0.30 12.29
CA TYR A 201 -14.92 -0.06 10.89
C TYR A 201 -15.17 -1.56 10.71
N ILE A 202 -14.32 -2.40 11.31
CA ILE A 202 -14.47 -3.87 11.23
C ILE A 202 -15.84 -4.30 11.75
N ARG A 203 -16.23 -3.88 12.94
CA ARG A 203 -17.55 -4.23 13.53
C ARG A 203 -18.71 -3.76 12.64
N HIS A 204 -18.64 -2.52 12.14
CA HIS A 204 -19.68 -1.98 11.27
C HIS A 204 -19.83 -2.78 9.98
N LEU A 205 -18.74 -3.14 9.32
CA LEU A 205 -18.79 -3.92 8.09
C LEU A 205 -19.16 -5.39 8.34
N GLN A 206 -18.65 -6.01 9.41
CA GLN A 206 -19.01 -7.38 9.78
C GLN A 206 -20.50 -7.53 10.14
N SER A 207 -21.16 -6.49 10.66
CA SER A 207 -22.61 -6.53 10.88
C SER A 207 -23.40 -6.68 9.59
N LYS A 208 -22.86 -6.23 8.45
CA LYS A 208 -23.46 -6.36 7.11
C LYS A 208 -22.93 -7.56 6.35
N LYS A 209 -21.68 -7.94 6.59
CA LYS A 209 -20.90 -8.98 5.91
C LYS A 209 -20.19 -9.86 6.93
N PRO A 210 -20.86 -10.84 7.53
CA PRO A 210 -20.29 -11.66 8.62
C PRO A 210 -19.00 -12.40 8.25
N ARG A 211 -18.80 -12.68 6.95
CA ARG A 211 -17.60 -13.36 6.41
C ARG A 211 -16.53 -12.40 5.90
N LEU A 212 -16.50 -11.15 6.40
CA LEU A 212 -15.49 -10.16 6.02
C LEU A 212 -14.08 -10.64 6.42
N LYS A 213 -13.16 -10.68 5.45
CA LYS A 213 -11.72 -10.78 5.72
C LYS A 213 -11.14 -9.39 5.94
N VAL A 214 -10.23 -9.27 6.89
CA VAL A 214 -9.54 -8.02 7.22
C VAL A 214 -8.04 -8.19 7.01
N ILE A 215 -7.46 -7.35 6.17
CA ILE A 215 -6.04 -7.34 5.87
C ILE A 215 -5.43 -6.05 6.40
N LEU A 216 -4.41 -6.17 7.25
CA LEU A 216 -3.56 -5.04 7.61
C LEU A 216 -2.33 -5.00 6.70
N THR A 217 -1.99 -3.82 6.23
CA THR A 217 -0.78 -3.54 5.45
C THR A 217 -0.20 -2.18 5.85
N GLY A 218 0.92 -1.77 5.24
CA GLY A 218 1.59 -0.53 5.56
C GLY A 218 2.65 -0.63 6.64
N GLY A 219 3.38 0.46 6.83
CA GLY A 219 4.56 0.48 7.71
C GLY A 219 4.26 0.21 9.19
N TYR A 220 3.03 0.47 9.63
CA TYR A 220 2.59 0.22 11.01
C TYR A 220 1.73 -1.04 11.17
N ALA A 221 1.53 -1.83 10.10
CA ALA A 221 0.66 -3.01 10.17
C ALA A 221 1.05 -3.98 11.29
N THR A 222 2.34 -4.30 11.40
CA THR A 222 2.87 -5.21 12.43
C THR A 222 2.64 -4.65 13.85
N TYR A 223 2.80 -3.34 14.04
CA TYR A 223 2.56 -2.70 15.34
C TYR A 223 1.09 -2.87 15.81
N PHE A 224 0.14 -2.77 14.87
CA PHE A 224 -1.29 -2.85 15.20
C PHE A 224 -1.85 -4.27 15.13
N ALA A 225 -1.13 -5.23 14.54
CA ALA A 225 -1.62 -6.59 14.34
C ALA A 225 -2.01 -7.30 15.66
N ASP A 226 -1.22 -7.12 16.71
CA ASP A 226 -1.49 -7.72 18.02
C ASP A 226 -2.51 -6.93 18.87
N LYS A 227 -2.84 -5.70 18.47
CA LYS A 227 -3.74 -4.81 19.20
C LYS A 227 -5.16 -4.79 18.65
N VAL A 228 -5.31 -5.01 17.34
CA VAL A 228 -6.60 -4.98 16.65
C VAL A 228 -7.20 -6.38 16.59
N LYS A 229 -8.45 -6.51 17.02
CA LYS A 229 -9.18 -7.79 16.95
C LYS A 229 -9.74 -8.04 15.56
N ASN A 230 -9.93 -9.34 15.24
CA ASN A 230 -10.54 -9.80 13.98
C ASN A 230 -9.73 -9.46 12.71
N VAL A 231 -8.43 -9.25 12.82
CA VAL A 231 -7.51 -9.23 11.68
C VAL A 231 -7.37 -10.66 11.13
N THR A 232 -7.54 -10.80 9.82
CA THR A 232 -7.40 -12.11 9.16
C THR A 232 -5.97 -12.33 8.69
N PHE A 233 -5.35 -11.31 8.10
CA PHE A 233 -3.99 -11.37 7.55
C PHE A 233 -3.23 -10.06 7.79
N VAL A 234 -1.90 -10.18 7.90
CA VAL A 234 -0.97 -9.06 7.79
C VAL A 234 -0.12 -9.29 6.53
N VAL A 235 -0.24 -8.38 5.56
CA VAL A 235 0.39 -8.52 4.24
C VAL A 235 1.15 -7.22 3.93
N PRO A 236 2.42 -7.08 4.36
CA PRO A 236 3.17 -5.82 4.26
C PRO A 236 3.41 -5.35 2.82
N ASP A 237 3.48 -6.28 1.88
CA ASP A 237 3.76 -6.06 0.45
C ASP A 237 2.50 -6.03 -0.44
N LEU A 238 1.30 -5.89 0.14
CA LEU A 238 0.03 -5.97 -0.60
C LEU A 238 -0.05 -4.96 -1.75
N VAL A 239 0.41 -3.74 -1.56
CA VAL A 239 0.43 -2.71 -2.60
C VAL A 239 1.27 -3.15 -3.80
N LEU A 240 2.45 -3.75 -3.56
CA LEU A 240 3.34 -4.23 -4.62
C LEU A 240 2.75 -5.43 -5.36
N ARG A 241 2.08 -6.34 -4.66
CA ARG A 241 1.32 -7.44 -5.29
C ARG A 241 0.19 -6.93 -6.17
N GLY A 242 -0.47 -5.87 -5.74
CA GLY A 242 -1.50 -5.20 -6.55
C GLY A 242 -0.92 -4.52 -7.78
N LEU A 243 0.24 -3.87 -7.64
CA LEU A 243 0.96 -3.26 -8.77
C LEU A 243 1.41 -4.32 -9.79
N ASP A 244 1.95 -5.46 -9.34
CA ASP A 244 2.34 -6.56 -10.23
C ASP A 244 1.13 -7.05 -11.06
N ARG A 245 0.00 -7.27 -10.40
CA ARG A 245 -1.21 -7.69 -11.08
C ARG A 245 -1.77 -6.64 -12.05
N LEU A 246 -1.64 -5.34 -11.73
CA LEU A 246 -1.98 -4.26 -12.67
C LEU A 246 -1.05 -4.26 -13.88
N LEU A 247 0.26 -4.45 -13.65
CA LEU A 247 1.26 -4.55 -14.71
C LEU A 247 0.94 -5.71 -15.66
N GLU A 248 0.74 -6.91 -15.14
CA GLU A 248 0.37 -8.09 -15.94
C GLU A 248 -0.90 -7.87 -16.75
N TYR A 249 -1.94 -7.32 -16.11
CA TYR A 249 -3.25 -7.08 -16.76
C TYR A 249 -3.11 -6.13 -17.95
N ASN A 250 -2.39 -5.01 -17.78
CA ASN A 250 -2.22 -4.03 -18.84
C ASN A 250 -1.23 -4.50 -19.93
N ALA A 251 -0.17 -5.22 -19.56
CA ALA A 251 0.78 -5.75 -20.54
C ALA A 251 0.17 -6.82 -21.46
N GLN A 252 -0.82 -7.60 -20.99
CA GLN A 252 -1.54 -8.58 -21.82
C GLN A 252 -2.48 -7.92 -22.83
N ASN A 253 -3.07 -6.79 -22.47
CA ASN A 253 -4.00 -6.06 -23.32
C ASN A 253 -3.29 -5.23 -24.42
N HIS A 254 -1.96 -5.08 -24.35
CA HIS A 254 -1.13 -4.39 -25.32
C HIS A 254 -0.43 -5.33 -26.32
N LYS A 255 -0.71 -6.62 -26.29
CA LYS A 255 -0.30 -7.60 -27.32
C LYS A 255 -1.37 -7.72 -28.40
#